data_1c1fcbb43e2889cb6139b42c9b213c12
#
_entry.id   1c1fcbb43e2889cb6139b42c9b213c12
#
_cell.length_a   1.000
_cell.length_b   1.000
_cell.length_c   1.000
_cell.angle_alpha   90.00
_cell.angle_beta   90.00
_cell.angle_gamma   90.00
#
_symmetry.space_group_name_H-M   'P 1'
#
loop_
_entity.id
_entity.type
_entity.pdbx_description
1 polymer ?
#
loop_
_entity_poly.entity_id
_entity_poly.type
_entity_poly.pdbx_seq_one_letter_code
_entity_poly.pdbx_strand_id
1 'polypeptide(L)'
;MTKNNCRYESRFDGGVLEFCLLGEIDHHRAVNVRTEMDEEICRLRPKKLILELGKIEFMDSSGLGLIMGRYSLMQKIGGEFSLRNPNERIVKIFELAGLSRMMRIESDSENDSKEVKNESK
;
A
#
# COMPACT_ATOMS: atom_id res chain seq x y z
N MET A 1 16.15 -3.61 18.59
CA MET A 1 15.99 -3.95 18.32
C MET A 1 15.33 -4.38 17.72
N THR A 2 15.04 -4.15 17.36
CA THR A 2 14.36 -4.46 16.80
C THR A 2 13.83 -5.18 16.43
N LYS A 3 13.81 -5.38 16.44
CA LYS A 3 13.32 -6.05 16.26
C LYS A 3 12.21 -6.41 15.59
N ASN A 4 11.61 -5.88 15.06
CA ASN A 4 10.53 -6.40 14.31
C ASN A 4 10.92 -6.42 12.88
N ASN A 5 10.30 -7.30 12.09
CA ASN A 5 10.70 -7.45 10.71
C ASN A 5 9.88 -6.62 9.76
N CYS A 6 8.85 -5.99 10.26
CA CYS A 6 8.05 -5.11 9.42
C CYS A 6 8.31 -3.69 9.82
N ARG A 7 8.70 -2.91 8.89
CA ARG A 7 8.83 -1.49 9.12
C ARG A 7 8.42 -0.79 7.86
N TYR A 8 8.39 0.49 7.93
CA TYR A 8 8.07 1.25 6.74
C TYR A 8 8.90 2.52 6.71
N GLU A 9 9.03 3.05 5.53
CA GLU A 9 9.63 4.35 5.33
C GLU A 9 8.57 5.23 4.73
N SER A 10 8.56 6.50 5.09
CA SER A 10 7.54 7.39 4.57
C SER A 10 8.18 8.59 3.91
N ARG A 11 7.48 9.11 2.92
CA ARG A 11 7.93 10.28 2.21
C ARG A 11 6.72 11.10 1.83
N PHE A 12 6.79 12.40 2.05
CA PHE A 12 5.66 13.27 1.76
C PHE A 12 6.14 14.42 0.89
N ASP A 13 5.50 14.60 -0.24
CA ASP A 13 5.90 15.63 -1.17
C ASP A 13 4.73 15.99 -2.07
N GLY A 14 4.44 17.28 -2.17
CA GLY A 14 3.40 17.72 -3.09
C GLY A 14 2.03 17.18 -2.77
N GLY A 15 1.74 16.94 -1.52
CA GLY A 15 0.44 16.41 -1.14
C GLY A 15 0.33 14.90 -1.25
N VAL A 16 1.39 14.23 -1.68
CA VAL A 16 1.39 12.79 -1.83
C VAL A 16 2.22 12.17 -0.73
N LEU A 17 1.60 11.29 0.04
CA LEU A 17 2.29 10.55 1.09
C LEU A 17 2.51 9.13 0.61
N GLU A 18 3.75 8.71 0.67
CA GLU A 18 4.08 7.35 0.26
C GLU A 18 4.65 6.59 1.43
N PHE A 19 4.09 5.40 1.69
CA PHE A 19 4.65 4.49 2.68
C PHE A 19 5.24 3.31 1.93
N CYS A 20 6.51 3.06 2.14
CA CYS A 20 7.17 1.89 1.58
C CYS A 20 7.26 0.86 2.68
N LEU A 21 6.51 -0.22 2.55
CA LEU A 21 6.49 -1.26 3.57
C LEU A 21 7.58 -2.27 3.28
N LEU A 22 8.24 -2.73 4.34
CA LEU A 22 9.40 -3.58 4.20
C LEU A 22 9.24 -4.84 5.04
N GLY A 23 9.70 -5.95 4.50
CA GLY A 23 9.80 -7.19 5.27
C GLY A 23 8.51 -7.98 5.32
N GLU A 24 8.16 -8.42 6.52
CA GLU A 24 7.02 -9.30 6.70
C GLU A 24 5.92 -8.58 7.45
N ILE A 25 4.69 -8.80 7.01
CA ILE A 25 3.55 -8.19 7.67
C ILE A 25 2.66 -9.30 8.20
N ASP A 26 2.76 -9.57 9.49
CA ASP A 26 1.85 -10.50 10.14
C ASP A 26 0.96 -9.69 11.09
N HIS A 27 0.10 -10.39 11.80
CA HIS A 27 -0.88 -9.70 12.64
C HIS A 27 -0.23 -8.76 13.65
N HIS A 28 0.81 -9.22 14.30
CA HIS A 28 1.44 -8.44 15.35
C HIS A 28 2.07 -7.16 14.80
N ARG A 29 2.77 -7.30 13.68
CA ARG A 29 3.45 -6.16 13.10
C ARG A 29 2.46 -5.19 12.46
N ALA A 30 1.37 -5.72 11.91
CA ALA A 30 0.37 -4.86 11.28
C ALA A 30 -0.27 -3.92 12.30
N VAL A 31 -0.49 -4.39 13.52
CA VAL A 31 -1.11 -3.56 14.53
C VAL A 31 -0.21 -2.36 14.86
N ASN A 32 1.10 -2.62 15.02
CA ASN A 32 2.01 -1.55 15.37
C ASN A 32 2.16 -0.54 14.25
N VAL A 33 2.29 -1.02 13.03
CA VAL A 33 2.49 -0.14 11.89
C VAL A 33 1.25 0.69 11.63
N ARG A 34 0.07 0.08 11.83
CA ARG A 34 -1.18 0.77 11.56
C ARG A 34 -1.32 2.07 12.33
N THR A 35 -1.02 2.01 13.62
CA THR A 35 -1.18 3.19 14.46
C THR A 35 -0.29 4.32 13.97
N GLU A 36 0.96 4.00 13.67
CA GLU A 36 1.89 5.02 13.22
C GLU A 36 1.47 5.61 11.88
N MET A 37 1.02 4.76 10.97
CA MET A 37 0.61 5.25 9.67
C MET A 37 -0.62 6.15 9.79
N ASP A 38 -1.57 5.77 10.63
CA ASP A 38 -2.76 6.57 10.81
C ASP A 38 -2.42 7.94 11.38
N GLU A 39 -1.46 7.98 12.30
CA GLU A 39 -1.06 9.26 12.86
C GLU A 39 -0.46 10.17 11.80
N GLU A 40 0.36 9.62 10.92
CA GLU A 40 0.92 10.43 9.86
C GLU A 40 -0.14 10.91 8.90
N ILE A 41 -1.05 10.03 8.53
CA ILE A 41 -2.11 10.41 7.59
C ILE A 41 -2.96 11.53 8.18
N CYS A 42 -3.32 11.39 9.45
CA CYS A 42 -4.17 12.41 10.07
C CYS A 42 -3.44 13.74 10.25
N ARG A 43 -2.15 13.67 10.49
CA ARG A 43 -1.37 14.89 10.67
C ARG A 43 -1.12 15.61 9.35
N LEU A 44 -0.79 14.85 8.31
CA LEU A 44 -0.42 15.43 7.03
C LEU A 44 -1.60 15.66 6.09
N ARG A 45 -2.68 14.90 6.28
CA ARG A 45 -3.88 14.99 5.46
C ARG A 45 -3.54 15.03 3.97
N PRO A 46 -2.88 13.98 3.48
CA PRO A 46 -2.43 13.99 2.09
C PRO A 46 -3.59 13.94 1.11
N LYS A 47 -3.35 14.44 -0.08
CA LYS A 47 -4.33 14.33 -1.15
C LYS A 47 -4.31 12.93 -1.73
N LYS A 48 -3.19 12.26 -1.62
CA LYS A 48 -3.04 10.92 -2.16
C LYS A 48 -2.11 10.12 -1.26
N LEU A 49 -2.46 8.87 -1.03
CA LEU A 49 -1.62 7.94 -0.29
C LEU A 49 -1.22 6.80 -1.22
N ILE A 50 0.06 6.49 -1.24
CA ILE A 50 0.57 5.36 -2.00
C ILE A 50 1.19 4.39 -1.03
N LEU A 51 0.80 3.13 -1.12
CA LEU A 51 1.46 2.07 -0.37
C LEU A 51 2.33 1.29 -1.33
N GLU A 52 3.64 1.38 -1.12
CA GLU A 52 4.61 0.68 -1.94
C GLU A 52 4.84 -0.69 -1.34
N LEU A 53 4.52 -1.73 -2.08
CA LEU A 53 4.56 -3.09 -1.57
C LEU A 53 5.64 -3.95 -2.20
N GLY A 54 6.48 -3.35 -3.00
CA GLY A 54 7.47 -4.13 -3.76
C GLY A 54 8.55 -4.76 -2.91
N LYS A 55 8.73 -4.32 -1.67
CA LYS A 55 9.76 -4.87 -0.80
C LYS A 55 9.21 -5.72 0.32
N ILE A 56 7.95 -6.12 0.19
CA ILE A 56 7.37 -7.02 1.17
C ILE A 56 7.76 -8.43 0.82
N GLU A 57 8.24 -9.16 1.83
CA GLU A 57 8.64 -10.54 1.65
C GLU A 57 7.53 -11.52 1.95
N PHE A 58 6.66 -11.14 2.88
CA PHE A 58 5.56 -12.01 3.26
C PHE A 58 4.44 -11.18 3.85
N MET A 59 3.20 -11.57 3.54
CA MET A 59 2.05 -10.87 4.06
C MET A 59 0.92 -11.88 4.20
N ASP A 60 0.32 -11.92 5.40
CA ASP A 60 -0.86 -12.76 5.59
C ASP A 60 -2.10 -11.87 5.52
N SER A 61 -3.23 -12.40 5.95
CA SER A 61 -4.48 -11.67 5.84
C SER A 61 -4.48 -10.40 6.70
N SER A 62 -3.60 -10.31 7.68
CA SER A 62 -3.52 -9.10 8.47
C SER A 62 -3.00 -7.94 7.64
N GLY A 63 -2.15 -8.25 6.67
CA GLY A 63 -1.68 -7.20 5.77
C GLY A 63 -2.81 -6.67 4.91
N LEU A 64 -3.73 -7.56 4.54
CA LEU A 64 -4.88 -7.12 3.77
C LEU A 64 -5.70 -6.15 4.60
N GLY A 65 -5.89 -6.44 5.88
CA GLY A 65 -6.61 -5.54 6.76
C GLY A 65 -5.91 -4.20 6.91
N LEU A 66 -4.58 -4.24 6.98
CA LEU A 66 -3.81 -3.02 7.08
C LEU A 66 -4.07 -2.15 5.85
N ILE A 67 -4.05 -2.74 4.68
CA ILE A 67 -4.27 -2.00 3.45
C ILE A 67 -5.69 -1.46 3.39
N MET A 68 -6.67 -2.28 3.74
CA MET A 68 -8.06 -1.85 3.68
C MET A 68 -8.35 -0.72 4.66
N GLY A 69 -7.75 -0.77 5.83
CA GLY A 69 -7.97 0.31 6.79
C GLY A 69 -7.41 1.64 6.32
N ARG A 70 -6.26 1.60 5.67
CA ARG A 70 -5.69 2.83 5.12
C ARG A 70 -6.52 3.35 3.97
N TYR A 71 -7.06 2.44 3.17
CA TYR A 71 -7.95 2.83 2.10
C TYR A 71 -9.20 3.54 2.67
N SER A 72 -9.80 2.96 3.69
CA SER A 72 -10.98 3.56 4.28
C SER A 72 -10.69 4.93 4.88
N LEU A 73 -9.54 5.06 5.52
CA LEU A 73 -9.20 6.35 6.11
C LEU A 73 -9.05 7.40 5.03
N MET A 74 -8.41 7.04 3.91
CA MET A 74 -8.25 8.01 2.83
C MET A 74 -9.60 8.37 2.23
N GLN A 75 -10.53 7.43 2.16
CA GLN A 75 -11.87 7.75 1.70
C GLN A 75 -12.53 8.78 2.60
N LYS A 76 -12.34 8.63 3.90
CA LYS A 76 -12.97 9.56 4.85
C LYS A 76 -12.43 10.96 4.71
N ILE A 77 -11.15 11.12 4.43
CA ILE A 77 -10.61 12.46 4.32
C ILE A 77 -10.64 12.98 2.89
N GLY A 78 -11.23 12.22 1.98
CA GLY A 78 -11.43 12.71 0.62
C GLY A 78 -10.22 12.61 -0.28
N GLY A 79 -9.27 11.74 0.03
CA GLY A 79 -8.07 11.61 -0.77
C GLY A 79 -8.08 10.39 -1.66
N GLU A 80 -7.05 10.26 -2.47
CA GLU A 80 -6.88 9.12 -3.35
C GLU A 80 -5.97 8.09 -2.72
N PHE A 81 -6.06 6.86 -3.18
CA PHE A 81 -5.29 5.78 -2.63
C PHE A 81 -4.86 4.85 -3.75
N SER A 82 -3.60 4.43 -3.73
CA SER A 82 -3.16 3.43 -4.69
C SER A 82 -2.11 2.53 -4.05
N LEU A 83 -2.01 1.33 -4.62
CA LEU A 83 -0.99 0.38 -4.25
C LEU A 83 0.04 0.35 -5.35
N ARG A 84 1.30 0.25 -4.99
CA ARG A 84 2.35 0.21 -5.98
C ARG A 84 3.16 -1.06 -5.83
N ASN A 85 3.37 -1.74 -6.94
CA ASN A 85 4.23 -2.92 -7.04
C ASN A 85 3.85 -4.07 -6.12
N PRO A 86 2.56 -4.41 -5.98
CA PRO A 86 2.24 -5.61 -5.22
C PRO A 86 2.74 -6.83 -6.00
N ASN A 87 3.23 -7.84 -5.30
CA ASN A 87 3.68 -9.03 -6.00
C ASN A 87 2.45 -9.84 -6.45
N GLU A 88 2.70 -10.87 -7.23
CA GLU A 88 1.61 -11.67 -7.80
C GLU A 88 0.70 -12.26 -6.75
N ARG A 89 1.29 -12.67 -5.65
CA ARG A 89 0.51 -13.29 -4.59
C ARG A 89 -0.47 -12.30 -3.98
N ILE A 90 0.00 -11.08 -3.75
CA ILE A 90 -0.86 -10.05 -3.19
C ILE A 90 -1.95 -9.67 -4.18
N VAL A 91 -1.60 -9.56 -5.45
CA VAL A 91 -2.58 -9.24 -6.47
C VAL A 91 -3.67 -10.30 -6.50
N LYS A 92 -3.27 -11.58 -6.43
CA LYS A 92 -4.24 -12.64 -6.47
C LYS A 92 -5.16 -12.61 -5.26
N ILE A 93 -4.62 -12.34 -4.08
CA ILE A 93 -5.44 -12.23 -2.89
C ILE A 93 -6.46 -11.12 -3.05
N PHE A 94 -6.03 -10.00 -3.61
CA PHE A 94 -6.93 -8.88 -3.83
C PHE A 94 -8.02 -9.23 -4.83
N GLU A 95 -7.66 -9.93 -5.89
CA GLU A 95 -8.65 -10.32 -6.88
C GLU A 95 -9.68 -11.27 -6.30
N LEU A 96 -9.21 -12.23 -5.51
CA LEU A 96 -10.14 -13.18 -4.92
C LEU A 96 -11.06 -12.53 -3.90
N ALA A 97 -10.58 -11.49 -3.25
CA ALA A 97 -11.40 -10.79 -2.28
C ALA A 97 -12.28 -9.71 -2.91
N GLY A 98 -12.16 -9.52 -4.22
CA GLY A 98 -12.97 -8.51 -4.90
C GLY A 98 -12.50 -7.10 -4.68
N LEU A 99 -11.27 -6.92 -4.23
CA LEU A 99 -10.77 -5.59 -3.88
C LEU A 99 -10.10 -4.88 -5.02
N SER A 100 -9.73 -5.60 -6.08
CA SER A 100 -9.00 -4.96 -7.16
C SER A 100 -9.83 -3.93 -7.88
N ARG A 101 -11.14 -3.98 -7.74
CA ARG A 101 -11.98 -2.97 -8.36
C ARG A 101 -12.03 -1.69 -7.56
N MET A 102 -11.72 -1.78 -6.29
CA MET A 102 -11.84 -0.63 -5.41
C MET A 102 -10.58 0.18 -5.35
N MET A 103 -9.44 -0.42 -5.63
CA MET A 103 -8.18 0.24 -5.43
C MET A 103 -7.38 0.26 -6.70
N ARG A 104 -6.70 1.38 -6.92
CA ARG A 104 -5.82 1.49 -8.05
C ARG A 104 -4.53 0.76 -7.75
N ILE A 105 -4.07 -0.04 -8.70
CA ILE A 105 -2.82 -0.76 -8.55
C ILE A 105 -1.87 -0.27 -9.63
N GLU A 106 -0.68 0.14 -9.21
CA GLU A 106 0.33 0.67 -10.12
C GLU A 106 1.58 -0.19 -10.03
N SER A 107 2.37 -0.16 -11.07
CA SER A 107 3.60 -0.91 -11.10
C SER A 107 4.64 -0.12 -11.86
N ASP A 108 5.83 -0.01 -11.28
CA ASP A 108 6.90 0.70 -11.95
C ASP A 108 7.28 0.01 -13.24
N SER A 109 7.38 -1.31 -13.20
CA SER A 109 7.75 -2.01 -14.41
C SER A 109 6.65 -1.90 -15.42
N GLU A 110 5.42 -1.79 -14.98
CA GLU A 110 4.34 -1.63 -15.89
C GLU A 110 4.33 -0.25 -16.49
N ASN A 111 4.78 0.73 -15.74
CA ASN A 111 4.90 2.04 -16.32
C ASN A 111 5.85 2.04 -17.49
N ASP A 112 6.92 1.32 -17.35
CA ASP A 112 7.85 1.23 -18.44
C ASP A 112 7.27 0.50 -19.61
N SER A 113 6.63 -0.61 -19.35
CA SER A 113 6.13 -1.39 -20.45
C SER A 113 4.75 -0.97 -20.82
N LYS A 114 4.11 -0.21 -20.01
CA LYS A 114 2.83 0.18 -20.33
C LYS A 114 2.76 0.97 -21.55
N GLU A 115 3.75 1.70 -21.80
CA GLU A 115 3.76 2.34 -23.01
C GLU A 115 3.69 1.40 -24.11
N VAL A 116 4.30 0.29 -23.92
CA VAL A 116 4.30 -0.68 -24.92
C VAL A 116 3.03 -1.43 -24.92
N LYS A 117 2.63 -1.94 -23.79
CA LYS A 117 1.57 -2.82 -23.87
C LYS A 117 0.27 -2.14 -23.87
N ASN A 118 0.19 -0.94 -23.54
CA ASN A 118 -1.02 -0.29 -23.67
C ASN A 118 -1.51 -0.32 -25.04
N GLU A 119 -0.64 -0.22 -25.94
CA GLU A 119 -1.08 -0.26 -27.20
C GLU A 119 -1.33 -1.58 -27.61
N SER A 120 -0.81 -2.49 -26.93
CA SER A 120 -1.07 -3.79 -27.36
C SER A 120 -2.45 -4.16 -27.04
N LYS A 121 -3.08 -3.43 -26.43
CA LYS A 121 -4.35 -3.90 -26.20
C LYS A 121 -5.28 -3.26 -26.77
#